data_ca5f815e5b2f00b4b0cd2353b9248120
#
_entry.id   ca5f815e5b2f00b4b0cd2353b9248120
#
_cell.length_a   1.000
_cell.length_b   1.000
_cell.length_c   1.000
_cell.angle_alpha   90.00
_cell.angle_beta   90.00
_cell.angle_gamma   90.00
#
_symmetry.space_group_name_H-M   'P 1'
#
loop_
_entity.id
_entity.type
_entity.pdbx_description
1 polymer ?
#
loop_
_entity_poly.entity_id
_entity_poly.type
_entity_poly.pdbx_seq_one_letter_code
_entity_poly.pdbx_strand_id
1 'polypeptide(L)'
;MASLQEALRREKAKNRHQDRTGTEVEFGASAPSSHRVKADSPEEKRKRRGGARKGHSPHVRHGATDESADEVRTVAAPGTCPCCGGHLEPMGERLRTVDDLERPRPRRLLYRLERKWCPACGRAVQAKPPGILPHAGLTNRALAVLSAAVYGDLLPVGTASRMAGIGKGRLLGAMTALARRLEGCLPRLRESVQSAEVIHSDETPWRCDGANGYSWGFFTTDTSLYAFRTTRASSVARENLGTPRSDATVVTDRYGGYNWLTACHRQFCFEHLKRDALDIARRFPKSPECRRFSERAADLLRRVMRLRREAPDPDDYRPKAFLLAAEIEECMAAEARHPAIQAFQDIFREHRAACMRWTAGPHIPAENNAAERGMRPLAVVRKISGGSQSEAGLHTREVLASVWASLRLRHGPDRAHVLFVEALDALAENPSSSIPDLLFPLHANP
;
A
#
# COMPACT_ATOMS: atom_id res chain seq x y z
N MET A 1 22.22 20.22 -33.66
CA MET A 1 21.74 19.00 -32.95
C MET A 1 22.68 18.57 -31.86
N ALA A 2 23.99 18.39 -32.10
CA ALA A 2 24.96 17.99 -31.05
C ALA A 2 25.09 19.00 -29.89
N SER A 3 25.02 20.31 -30.14
CA SER A 3 25.18 21.34 -29.09
C SER A 3 24.03 21.40 -28.08
N LEU A 4 22.82 21.06 -28.50
CA LEU A 4 21.62 21.06 -27.62
C LEU A 4 21.60 19.83 -26.70
N GLN A 5 22.06 18.68 -27.21
CA GLN A 5 22.23 17.48 -26.37
C GLN A 5 23.35 17.64 -25.36
N GLU A 6 24.39 18.39 -25.70
CA GLU A 6 25.48 18.68 -24.81
C GLU A 6 25.10 19.73 -23.75
N ALA A 7 24.30 20.74 -24.08
CA ALA A 7 23.70 21.67 -23.14
C ALA A 7 22.77 20.97 -22.14
N LEU A 8 21.92 20.03 -22.60
CA LEU A 8 21.06 19.20 -21.76
C LEU A 8 21.88 18.25 -20.85
N ARG A 9 23.04 17.74 -21.34
CA ARG A 9 23.95 16.93 -20.51
C ARG A 9 24.66 17.79 -19.45
N ARG A 10 25.07 19.01 -19.80
CA ARG A 10 25.71 19.97 -18.85
C ARG A 10 24.72 20.45 -17.78
N GLU A 11 23.45 20.66 -18.14
CA GLU A 11 22.40 21.03 -17.18
C GLU A 11 22.03 19.87 -16.26
N LYS A 12 21.98 18.64 -16.78
CA LYS A 12 21.83 17.41 -15.98
C LYS A 12 23.03 17.16 -15.05
N ALA A 13 24.24 17.57 -15.44
CA ALA A 13 25.44 17.47 -14.60
C ALA A 13 25.47 18.54 -13.49
N LYS A 14 25.01 19.77 -13.78
CA LYS A 14 24.87 20.85 -12.78
C LYS A 14 23.87 20.48 -11.69
N ASN A 15 22.75 19.84 -12.03
CA ASN A 15 21.75 19.37 -11.06
C ASN A 15 22.26 18.23 -10.15
N ARG A 16 23.32 17.51 -10.52
CA ARG A 16 23.97 16.52 -9.63
C ARG A 16 24.87 17.14 -8.56
N HIS A 17 25.31 18.37 -8.73
CA HIS A 17 26.26 19.01 -7.81
C HIS A 17 25.60 19.90 -6.74
N GLN A 18 24.29 20.21 -6.87
CA GLN A 18 23.54 21.02 -5.90
C GLN A 18 23.01 20.25 -4.69
N ASP A 19 23.16 18.93 -4.66
CA ASP A 19 22.73 18.06 -3.54
C ASP A 19 23.48 18.28 -2.22
N ARG A 20 24.46 19.15 -2.15
CA ARG A 20 25.26 19.39 -0.94
C ARG A 20 24.92 20.66 -0.16
N THR A 21 24.01 21.49 -0.62
CA THR A 21 23.72 22.80 -0.02
C THR A 21 22.26 23.04 0.36
N GLY A 22 21.50 22.03 0.75
CA GLY A 22 20.24 22.23 1.49
C GLY A 22 19.09 22.98 0.77
N THR A 23 19.19 23.23 -0.53
CA THR A 23 18.12 23.81 -1.36
C THR A 23 17.31 22.70 -2.04
N GLU A 24 15.99 22.90 -2.15
CA GLU A 24 14.99 21.96 -2.68
C GLU A 24 15.51 21.12 -3.84
N VAL A 25 15.63 19.81 -3.62
CA VAL A 25 16.06 18.83 -4.61
C VAL A 25 14.93 18.66 -5.64
N GLU A 26 15.08 19.22 -6.83
CA GLU A 26 14.22 18.91 -7.97
C GLU A 26 14.55 17.48 -8.45
N PHE A 27 13.72 16.53 -8.07
CA PHE A 27 13.80 15.17 -8.60
C PHE A 27 13.32 15.14 -10.06
N GLY A 28 14.18 14.63 -10.96
CA GLY A 28 13.82 14.44 -12.36
C GLY A 28 12.66 13.47 -12.57
N ALA A 29 12.12 13.41 -13.79
CA ALA A 29 10.96 12.57 -14.18
C ALA A 29 11.10 11.08 -13.85
N SER A 30 12.31 10.58 -13.61
CA SER A 30 12.61 9.20 -13.23
C SER A 30 12.58 8.91 -11.72
N ALA A 31 12.31 9.91 -10.85
CA ALA A 31 12.23 9.67 -9.43
C ALA A 31 10.91 8.99 -9.05
N PRO A 32 10.92 7.97 -8.15
CA PRO A 32 9.70 7.34 -7.66
C PRO A 32 8.71 8.38 -7.12
N SER A 33 7.41 8.17 -7.38
CA SER A 33 6.34 9.09 -6.95
C SER A 33 6.34 9.36 -5.45
N SER A 34 6.77 8.38 -4.65
CA SER A 34 6.91 8.46 -3.20
C SER A 34 7.99 9.46 -2.71
N HIS A 35 8.86 9.96 -3.59
CA HIS A 35 9.88 10.97 -3.25
C HIS A 35 9.35 12.41 -3.28
N ARG A 36 8.23 12.64 -3.95
CA ARG A 36 7.68 13.98 -4.12
C ARG A 36 6.79 14.34 -2.92
N VAL A 37 7.31 15.13 -1.99
CA VAL A 37 6.46 15.81 -1.01
C VAL A 37 5.76 16.96 -1.75
N LYS A 38 4.49 16.77 -2.09
CA LYS A 38 3.67 17.81 -2.70
C LYS A 38 3.39 18.89 -1.65
N ALA A 39 3.88 20.09 -1.86
CA ALA A 39 3.34 21.24 -1.16
C ALA A 39 1.94 21.52 -1.71
N ASP A 40 0.94 21.54 -0.82
CA ASP A 40 -0.44 21.89 -1.22
C ASP A 40 -0.48 23.34 -1.70
N SER A 41 -1.10 23.57 -2.85
CA SER A 41 -1.40 24.93 -3.29
C SER A 41 -2.37 25.63 -2.31
N PRO A 42 -2.39 26.97 -2.25
CA PRO A 42 -3.35 27.69 -1.41
C PRO A 42 -4.80 27.31 -1.70
N GLU A 43 -5.13 26.97 -2.96
CA GLU A 43 -6.46 26.50 -3.35
C GLU A 43 -6.76 25.08 -2.86
N GLU A 44 -5.77 24.17 -2.91
CA GLU A 44 -5.90 22.82 -2.35
C GLU A 44 -6.05 22.86 -0.83
N LYS A 45 -5.33 23.74 -0.14
CA LYS A 45 -5.51 23.99 1.31
C LYS A 45 -6.90 24.53 1.64
N ARG A 46 -7.48 25.40 0.80
CA ARG A 46 -8.86 25.89 0.96
C ARG A 46 -9.89 24.79 0.72
N LYS A 47 -9.66 23.89 -0.25
CA LYS A 47 -10.55 22.75 -0.57
C LYS A 47 -10.48 21.65 0.49
N ARG A 48 -9.39 21.58 1.27
CA ARG A 48 -9.20 20.62 2.38
C ARG A 48 -9.67 21.13 3.74
N ARG A 49 -10.47 22.16 3.81
CA ARG A 49 -11.12 22.53 5.08
C ARG A 49 -11.91 21.32 5.56
N GLY A 50 -11.48 20.75 6.71
CA GLY A 50 -12.14 19.62 7.33
C GLY A 50 -13.61 19.93 7.60
N GLY A 51 -14.46 18.97 7.32
CA GLY A 51 -15.90 19.04 7.47
C GLY A 51 -16.61 18.25 6.37
N ALA A 52 -17.79 17.77 6.67
CA ALA A 52 -18.62 17.05 5.71
C ALA A 52 -19.00 17.99 4.56
N ARG A 53 -18.96 17.47 3.31
CA ARG A 53 -19.46 18.22 2.14
C ARG A 53 -20.95 18.47 2.27
N LYS A 54 -21.45 19.59 1.72
CA LYS A 54 -22.88 19.88 1.65
C LYS A 54 -23.58 18.70 0.96
N GLY A 55 -24.55 18.08 1.65
CA GLY A 55 -25.23 16.86 1.19
C GLY A 55 -24.65 15.53 1.70
N HIS A 56 -23.62 15.56 2.55
CA HIS A 56 -23.14 14.37 3.24
C HIS A 56 -24.17 13.91 4.26
N SER A 57 -24.67 12.67 4.15
CA SER A 57 -25.54 12.09 5.16
C SER A 57 -24.82 12.06 6.51
N PRO A 58 -25.44 12.55 7.60
CA PRO A 58 -24.82 12.48 8.91
C PRO A 58 -24.56 11.02 9.30
N HIS A 59 -23.37 10.72 9.78
CA HIS A 59 -23.08 9.42 10.37
C HIS A 59 -23.79 9.39 11.73
N VAL A 60 -24.95 8.73 11.78
CA VAL A 60 -25.69 8.51 13.02
C VAL A 60 -24.93 7.48 13.83
N ARG A 61 -24.34 7.89 14.95
CA ARG A 61 -23.83 6.94 15.95
C ARG A 61 -25.06 6.38 16.66
N HIS A 62 -25.34 5.09 16.45
CA HIS A 62 -26.30 4.38 17.28
C HIS A 62 -25.65 4.17 18.64
N GLY A 63 -26.33 4.61 19.72
CA GLY A 63 -25.90 4.32 21.07
C GLY A 63 -25.94 2.82 21.35
N ALA A 64 -25.10 2.34 22.26
CA ALA A 64 -25.19 0.96 22.74
C ALA A 64 -26.51 0.77 23.49
N THR A 65 -27.08 -0.45 23.36
CA THR A 65 -28.17 -0.96 24.21
C THR A 65 -27.57 -1.77 25.36
N ASP A 66 -28.34 -2.08 26.37
CA ASP A 66 -27.90 -2.94 27.49
C ASP A 66 -27.35 -4.29 27.01
N GLU A 67 -27.90 -4.82 25.91
CA GLU A 67 -27.45 -6.09 25.30
C GLU A 67 -26.18 -5.95 24.45
N SER A 68 -25.90 -4.75 23.93
CA SER A 68 -24.74 -4.48 23.04
C SER A 68 -23.59 -3.76 23.73
N ALA A 69 -23.77 -3.32 24.98
CA ALA A 69 -22.72 -2.69 25.79
C ALA A 69 -21.82 -3.75 26.43
N ASP A 70 -20.50 -3.54 26.40
CA ASP A 70 -19.54 -4.40 27.11
C ASP A 70 -19.68 -4.28 28.64
N GLU A 71 -20.10 -3.12 29.11
CA GLU A 71 -20.35 -2.85 30.52
C GLU A 71 -21.46 -1.77 30.67
N VAL A 72 -22.42 -2.02 31.55
CA VAL A 72 -23.46 -1.06 31.92
C VAL A 72 -23.19 -0.53 33.31
N ARG A 73 -23.03 0.78 33.48
CA ARG A 73 -22.79 1.47 34.72
C ARG A 73 -23.93 2.38 35.07
N THR A 74 -24.60 2.15 36.19
CA THR A 74 -25.61 3.04 36.75
C THR A 74 -24.96 4.09 37.63
N VAL A 75 -25.24 5.36 37.35
CA VAL A 75 -24.72 6.49 38.12
C VAL A 75 -25.90 7.23 38.74
N ALA A 76 -25.93 7.25 40.09
CA ALA A 76 -26.97 7.93 40.83
C ALA A 76 -26.82 9.45 40.77
N ALA A 77 -27.94 10.15 40.68
CA ALA A 77 -27.98 11.59 40.83
C ALA A 77 -27.68 12.01 42.30
N PRO A 78 -27.18 13.23 42.51
CA PRO A 78 -26.99 13.73 43.89
C PRO A 78 -28.34 13.76 44.64
N GLY A 79 -28.31 13.57 45.94
CA GLY A 79 -29.53 13.50 46.77
C GLY A 79 -30.23 14.88 46.96
N THR A 80 -29.51 15.97 46.70
CA THR A 80 -30.02 17.32 46.82
C THR A 80 -29.66 18.16 45.56
N CYS A 81 -30.47 19.15 45.26
CA CYS A 81 -30.23 20.05 44.14
C CYS A 81 -28.95 20.89 44.35
N PRO A 82 -27.94 20.78 43.47
CA PRO A 82 -26.68 21.50 43.60
C PRO A 82 -26.84 23.05 43.46
N CYS A 83 -27.99 23.51 43.00
CA CYS A 83 -28.26 24.95 42.80
C CYS A 83 -28.89 25.58 44.06
N CYS A 84 -29.88 24.89 44.69
CA CYS A 84 -30.66 25.46 45.78
C CYS A 84 -30.73 24.61 47.05
N GLY A 85 -30.13 23.43 47.06
CA GLY A 85 -30.15 22.50 48.20
C GLY A 85 -31.48 21.76 48.41
N GLY A 86 -32.50 22.00 47.57
CA GLY A 86 -33.82 21.37 47.70
C GLY A 86 -33.82 19.87 47.38
N HIS A 87 -34.90 19.17 47.81
CA HIS A 87 -35.13 17.78 47.52
C HIS A 87 -35.31 17.56 46.01
N LEU A 88 -34.78 16.45 45.49
CA LEU A 88 -34.89 16.07 44.08
C LEU A 88 -35.88 14.92 43.92
N GLU A 89 -36.80 15.04 42.98
CA GLU A 89 -37.73 13.99 42.61
C GLU A 89 -37.20 13.19 41.40
N PRO A 90 -37.47 11.85 41.32
CA PRO A 90 -37.09 11.03 40.21
C PRO A 90 -37.70 11.52 38.90
N MET A 91 -36.87 11.62 37.82
CA MET A 91 -37.33 12.09 36.50
C MET A 91 -37.00 11.07 35.39
N GLY A 92 -36.50 9.90 35.74
CA GLY A 92 -36.09 8.84 34.81
C GLY A 92 -34.58 8.83 34.57
N GLU A 93 -34.16 8.08 33.56
CA GLU A 93 -32.76 7.88 33.19
C GLU A 93 -32.46 8.41 31.79
N ARG A 94 -31.26 8.87 31.60
CA ARG A 94 -30.75 9.24 30.28
C ARG A 94 -29.56 8.35 29.91
N LEU A 95 -29.70 7.56 28.85
CA LEU A 95 -28.64 6.71 28.33
C LEU A 95 -27.55 7.57 27.66
N ARG A 96 -26.32 7.26 27.93
CA ARG A 96 -25.15 7.85 27.27
C ARG A 96 -24.12 6.79 27.00
N THR A 97 -23.86 6.51 25.71
CA THR A 97 -22.77 5.65 25.30
C THR A 97 -21.46 6.44 25.24
N VAL A 98 -20.41 5.87 25.79
CA VAL A 98 -19.03 6.37 25.69
C VAL A 98 -18.13 5.19 25.37
N ASP A 99 -17.16 5.40 24.46
CA ASP A 99 -16.14 4.40 24.17
C ASP A 99 -14.98 4.59 25.15
N ASP A 100 -14.53 3.51 25.77
CA ASP A 100 -13.36 3.49 26.65
C ASP A 100 -12.27 2.57 26.08
N LEU A 101 -11.02 2.85 26.40
CA LEU A 101 -9.87 2.06 25.97
C LEU A 101 -9.02 1.69 27.18
N GLU A 102 -9.07 0.42 27.54
CA GLU A 102 -8.14 -0.10 28.53
C GLU A 102 -6.72 -0.17 27.96
N ARG A 103 -5.75 0.28 28.73
CA ARG A 103 -4.36 0.13 28.36
C ARG A 103 -4.03 -1.36 28.22
N PRO A 104 -3.59 -1.82 27.01
CA PRO A 104 -3.25 -3.22 26.83
C PRO A 104 -2.12 -3.62 27.79
N ARG A 105 -2.38 -4.62 28.62
CA ARG A 105 -1.39 -5.17 29.55
C ARG A 105 -0.98 -6.56 29.09
N PRO A 106 0.34 -6.86 29.03
CA PRO A 106 0.79 -8.21 28.73
C PRO A 106 0.37 -9.16 29.85
N ARG A 107 -0.20 -10.30 29.45
CA ARG A 107 -0.53 -11.38 30.37
C ARG A 107 0.58 -12.43 30.31
N ARG A 108 1.07 -12.86 31.45
CA ARG A 108 1.97 -14.01 31.54
C ARG A 108 1.14 -15.26 31.83
N LEU A 109 1.23 -16.24 30.96
CA LEU A 109 0.57 -17.54 31.09
C LEU A 109 1.60 -18.57 31.51
N LEU A 110 1.31 -19.30 32.55
CA LEU A 110 2.11 -20.44 33.03
C LEU A 110 1.36 -21.73 32.68
N TYR A 111 1.96 -22.54 31.82
CA TYR A 111 1.44 -23.87 31.46
C TYR A 111 2.15 -24.94 32.27
N ARG A 112 1.39 -25.81 32.95
CA ARG A 112 1.90 -27.02 33.55
C ARG A 112 1.66 -28.17 32.59
N LEU A 113 2.72 -28.60 31.86
CA LEU A 113 2.64 -29.58 30.80
C LEU A 113 2.94 -30.97 31.33
N GLU A 114 1.95 -31.85 31.31
CA GLU A 114 2.11 -33.25 31.69
C GLU A 114 3.14 -33.96 30.80
N ARG A 115 3.99 -34.78 31.38
CA ARG A 115 4.93 -35.64 30.68
C ARG A 115 4.67 -37.09 31.01
N LYS A 116 4.64 -37.95 29.99
CA LYS A 116 4.45 -39.39 30.13
C LYS A 116 5.60 -40.10 29.46
N TRP A 117 5.96 -41.25 29.96
CA TRP A 117 6.94 -42.14 29.36
C TRP A 117 6.25 -43.26 28.63
N CYS A 118 6.71 -43.60 27.42
CA CYS A 118 6.26 -44.77 26.68
C CYS A 118 7.28 -45.91 26.86
N PRO A 119 6.94 -46.99 27.59
CA PRO A 119 7.87 -48.09 27.81
C PRO A 119 8.11 -48.91 26.54
N ALA A 120 7.17 -48.90 25.58
CA ALA A 120 7.26 -49.66 24.36
C ALA A 120 8.31 -49.08 23.38
N CYS A 121 8.42 -47.74 23.25
CA CYS A 121 9.38 -47.12 22.33
C CYS A 121 10.49 -46.33 23.03
N GLY A 122 10.53 -46.31 24.37
CA GLY A 122 11.55 -45.63 25.15
C GLY A 122 11.55 -44.09 24.97
N ARG A 123 10.40 -43.47 24.71
CA ARG A 123 10.29 -42.02 24.47
C ARG A 123 9.43 -41.31 25.50
N ALA A 124 9.86 -40.12 25.92
CA ALA A 124 9.03 -39.21 26.71
C ALA A 124 8.09 -38.42 25.77
N VAL A 125 6.84 -38.38 26.10
CA VAL A 125 5.81 -37.56 25.46
C VAL A 125 5.40 -36.43 26.39
N GLN A 126 5.34 -35.22 25.91
CA GLN A 126 4.92 -34.04 26.67
C GLN A 126 3.70 -33.39 26.02
N ALA A 127 2.77 -32.94 26.82
CA ALA A 127 1.61 -32.15 26.36
C ALA A 127 2.07 -30.86 25.66
N LYS A 128 1.37 -30.49 24.60
CA LYS A 128 1.61 -29.22 23.87
C LYS A 128 0.64 -28.16 24.40
N PRO A 129 1.12 -26.93 24.69
CA PRO A 129 0.21 -25.86 25.07
C PRO A 129 -0.61 -25.42 23.85
N PRO A 130 -1.95 -25.25 23.96
CA PRO A 130 -2.79 -24.80 22.84
C PRO A 130 -2.47 -23.35 22.46
N GLY A 131 -2.61 -23.04 21.18
CA GLY A 131 -2.42 -21.68 20.65
C GLY A 131 -0.99 -21.14 20.78
N ILE A 132 0.00 -22.03 20.77
CA ILE A 132 1.43 -21.66 20.87
C ILE A 132 2.23 -22.51 19.86
N LEU A 133 2.89 -21.85 18.92
CA LEU A 133 3.81 -22.51 17.99
C LEU A 133 4.98 -23.16 18.75
N PRO A 134 5.53 -24.27 18.25
CA PRO A 134 6.71 -24.91 18.84
C PRO A 134 7.86 -23.91 19.03
N HIS A 135 8.44 -23.89 20.24
CA HIS A 135 9.53 -22.99 20.65
C HIS A 135 9.18 -21.49 20.66
N ALA A 136 7.92 -21.11 20.45
CA ALA A 136 7.52 -19.71 20.56
C ALA A 136 7.42 -19.26 22.03
N GLY A 137 7.94 -18.08 22.32
CA GLY A 137 7.80 -17.44 23.61
C GLY A 137 6.58 -16.51 23.72
N LEU A 138 5.75 -16.48 22.68
CA LEU A 138 4.50 -15.70 22.56
C LEU A 138 3.40 -16.64 22.08
N THR A 139 2.15 -16.38 22.51
CA THR A 139 0.98 -17.08 21.95
C THR A 139 0.75 -16.68 20.50
N ASN A 140 0.05 -17.50 19.74
CA ASN A 140 -0.30 -17.22 18.35
C ASN A 140 -1.10 -15.90 18.22
N ARG A 141 -2.01 -15.64 19.16
CA ARG A 141 -2.74 -14.38 19.26
C ARG A 141 -1.80 -13.19 19.47
N ALA A 142 -0.80 -13.30 20.36
CA ALA A 142 0.17 -12.22 20.57
C ALA A 142 1.07 -12.00 19.36
N LEU A 143 1.47 -13.07 18.65
CA LEU A 143 2.19 -12.98 17.38
C LEU A 143 1.37 -12.26 16.32
N ALA A 144 0.09 -12.59 16.18
CA ALA A 144 -0.82 -11.93 15.24
C ALA A 144 -0.96 -10.43 15.55
N VAL A 145 -1.30 -10.06 16.80
CA VAL A 145 -1.45 -8.65 17.21
C VAL A 145 -0.17 -7.85 16.96
N LEU A 146 0.98 -8.36 17.37
CA LEU A 146 2.25 -7.63 17.26
C LEU A 146 2.76 -7.55 15.83
N SER A 147 2.59 -8.60 15.03
CA SER A 147 2.97 -8.58 13.62
C SER A 147 2.06 -7.67 12.80
N ALA A 148 0.73 -7.68 13.06
CA ALA A 148 -0.21 -6.75 12.46
C ALA A 148 0.16 -5.30 12.79
N ALA A 149 0.40 -4.98 14.06
CA ALA A 149 0.75 -3.64 14.50
C ALA A 149 2.03 -3.11 13.82
N VAL A 150 3.08 -3.94 13.71
CA VAL A 150 4.37 -3.51 13.15
C VAL A 150 4.38 -3.50 11.62
N TYR A 151 3.82 -4.52 10.98
CA TYR A 151 3.95 -4.72 9.53
C TYR A 151 2.67 -4.38 8.76
N GLY A 152 1.51 -4.42 9.41
CA GLY A 152 0.23 -4.00 8.86
C GLY A 152 -0.10 -2.54 9.16
N ASP A 153 0.05 -2.11 10.43
CA ASP A 153 -0.31 -0.77 10.90
C ASP A 153 0.89 0.18 11.03
N LEU A 154 2.08 -0.28 10.63
CA LEU A 154 3.30 0.52 10.53
C LEU A 154 3.80 1.09 11.87
N LEU A 155 3.41 0.47 12.98
CA LEU A 155 3.87 0.89 14.30
C LEU A 155 5.39 0.66 14.41
N PRO A 156 6.18 1.65 14.85
CA PRO A 156 7.60 1.44 15.08
C PRO A 156 7.85 0.29 16.05
N VAL A 157 8.81 -0.60 15.75
CA VAL A 157 9.13 -1.78 16.59
C VAL A 157 9.38 -1.40 18.05
N GLY A 158 10.08 -0.27 18.28
CA GLY A 158 10.32 0.22 19.64
C GLY A 158 9.03 0.63 20.38
N THR A 159 8.06 1.17 19.67
CA THR A 159 6.76 1.53 20.22
C THR A 159 5.93 0.28 20.52
N ALA A 160 5.84 -0.66 19.59
CA ALA A 160 5.18 -1.95 19.80
C ALA A 160 5.78 -2.72 20.98
N SER A 161 7.11 -2.73 21.10
CA SER A 161 7.85 -3.32 22.21
C SER A 161 7.46 -2.71 23.57
N ARG A 162 7.42 -1.38 23.67
CA ARG A 162 7.01 -0.68 24.91
C ARG A 162 5.55 -0.91 25.26
N MET A 163 4.64 -0.86 24.28
CA MET A 163 3.21 -1.10 24.48
C MET A 163 2.94 -2.52 24.99
N ALA A 164 3.63 -3.51 24.41
CA ALA A 164 3.49 -4.91 24.80
C ALA A 164 4.27 -5.30 26.08
N GLY A 165 5.10 -4.42 26.63
CA GLY A 165 5.97 -4.75 27.76
C GLY A 165 6.97 -5.87 27.45
N ILE A 166 7.38 -6.02 26.20
CA ILE A 166 8.29 -7.07 25.69
C ILE A 166 9.58 -6.40 25.20
N GLY A 167 10.74 -6.94 25.57
CA GLY A 167 12.02 -6.42 25.10
C GLY A 167 12.14 -6.42 23.56
N LYS A 168 12.70 -5.36 23.00
CA LYS A 168 12.81 -5.15 21.54
C LYS A 168 13.47 -6.33 20.82
N GLY A 169 14.56 -6.89 21.39
CA GLY A 169 15.25 -8.05 20.83
C GLY A 169 14.37 -9.30 20.78
N ARG A 170 13.59 -9.55 21.86
CA ARG A 170 12.62 -10.66 21.91
C ARG A 170 11.51 -10.49 20.86
N LEU A 171 10.99 -9.27 20.70
CA LEU A 171 9.98 -9.00 19.67
C LEU A 171 10.53 -9.24 18.26
N LEU A 172 11.71 -8.70 17.95
CA LEU A 172 12.36 -8.90 16.63
C LEU A 172 12.63 -10.37 16.36
N GLY A 173 13.17 -11.11 17.34
CA GLY A 173 13.40 -12.56 17.21
C GLY A 173 12.11 -13.32 16.94
N ALA A 174 11.03 -12.99 17.64
CA ALA A 174 9.71 -13.60 17.40
C ALA A 174 9.17 -13.30 16.01
N MET A 175 9.31 -12.06 15.52
CA MET A 175 8.88 -11.68 14.17
C MET A 175 9.69 -12.38 13.08
N THR A 176 11.01 -12.50 13.26
CA THR A 176 11.88 -13.25 12.32
C THR A 176 11.53 -14.75 12.29
N ALA A 177 11.27 -15.35 13.45
CA ALA A 177 10.84 -16.74 13.51
C ALA A 177 9.46 -16.95 12.87
N LEU A 178 8.54 -16.02 13.05
CA LEU A 178 7.22 -16.02 12.41
C LEU A 178 7.36 -15.90 10.89
N ALA A 179 8.16 -14.95 10.39
CA ALA A 179 8.38 -14.75 8.96
C ALA A 179 8.89 -16.03 8.27
N ARG A 180 9.85 -16.74 8.88
CA ARG A 180 10.34 -18.02 8.34
C ARG A 180 9.24 -19.06 8.18
N ARG A 181 8.25 -19.09 9.07
CA ARG A 181 7.11 -20.02 8.98
C ARG A 181 6.11 -19.62 7.89
N LEU A 182 6.06 -18.33 7.58
CA LEU A 182 5.16 -17.74 6.57
C LEU A 182 5.86 -17.54 5.21
N GLU A 183 7.14 -17.91 5.07
CA GLU A 183 7.93 -17.68 3.87
C GLU A 183 7.30 -18.31 2.61
N GLY A 184 6.68 -19.46 2.76
CA GLY A 184 5.93 -20.14 1.70
C GLY A 184 4.74 -19.33 1.14
N CYS A 185 4.29 -18.28 1.83
CA CYS A 185 3.25 -17.39 1.32
C CYS A 185 3.76 -16.50 0.17
N LEU A 186 5.06 -16.15 0.10
CA LEU A 186 5.58 -15.28 -0.95
C LEU A 186 5.45 -15.89 -2.36
N PRO A 187 5.84 -17.17 -2.62
CA PRO A 187 5.58 -17.81 -3.90
C PRO A 187 4.09 -17.81 -4.26
N ARG A 188 3.20 -18.09 -3.31
CA ARG A 188 1.75 -18.08 -3.51
C ARG A 188 1.22 -16.70 -3.91
N LEU A 189 1.66 -15.65 -3.23
CA LEU A 189 1.29 -14.27 -3.56
C LEU A 189 1.88 -13.84 -4.92
N ARG A 190 3.09 -14.30 -5.26
CA ARG A 190 3.69 -14.07 -6.58
C ARG A 190 2.89 -14.73 -7.69
N GLU A 191 2.45 -15.96 -7.49
CA GLU A 191 1.57 -16.67 -8.43
C GLU A 191 0.25 -15.90 -8.63
N SER A 192 -0.36 -15.39 -7.55
CA SER A 192 -1.56 -14.54 -7.63
C SER A 192 -1.30 -13.26 -8.44
N VAL A 193 -0.14 -12.63 -8.28
CA VAL A 193 0.24 -11.45 -9.10
C VAL A 193 0.39 -11.84 -10.57
N GLN A 194 1.10 -12.95 -10.86
CA GLN A 194 1.40 -13.38 -12.23
C GLN A 194 0.15 -13.84 -13.00
N SER A 195 -0.87 -14.32 -12.28
CA SER A 195 -2.15 -14.75 -12.87
C SER A 195 -3.17 -13.62 -13.03
N ALA A 196 -2.90 -12.42 -12.50
CA ALA A 196 -3.84 -11.31 -12.52
C ALA A 196 -3.95 -10.66 -13.90
N GLU A 197 -5.16 -10.19 -14.23
CA GLU A 197 -5.44 -9.43 -15.46
C GLU A 197 -4.86 -8.01 -15.40
N VAL A 198 -4.92 -7.36 -14.25
CA VAL A 198 -4.37 -6.01 -14.04
C VAL A 198 -3.42 -6.00 -12.85
N ILE A 199 -2.20 -5.59 -13.10
CA ILE A 199 -1.14 -5.51 -12.10
C ILE A 199 -0.65 -4.06 -12.03
N HIS A 200 -0.61 -3.50 -10.86
CA HIS A 200 0.00 -2.19 -10.60
C HIS A 200 1.39 -2.40 -10.00
N SER A 201 2.39 -1.72 -10.51
CA SER A 201 3.75 -1.82 -9.96
C SER A 201 4.40 -0.45 -9.79
N ASP A 202 5.14 -0.31 -8.69
CA ASP A 202 5.92 0.89 -8.37
C ASP A 202 7.10 0.49 -7.46
N GLU A 203 8.13 1.33 -7.35
CA GLU A 203 9.25 1.10 -6.47
C GLU A 203 9.64 2.37 -5.71
N THR A 204 10.22 2.17 -4.53
CA THR A 204 10.71 3.27 -3.69
C THR A 204 12.07 2.90 -3.09
N PRO A 205 13.00 3.86 -2.91
CA PRO A 205 14.25 3.59 -2.20
C PRO A 205 14.00 3.01 -0.81
N TRP A 206 14.82 2.04 -0.45
CA TRP A 206 14.84 1.43 0.87
C TRP A 206 16.26 1.10 1.27
N ARG A 207 16.70 1.51 2.46
CA ARG A 207 18.03 1.21 2.94
C ARG A 207 18.06 -0.11 3.72
N CYS A 208 19.14 -0.85 3.56
CA CYS A 208 19.46 -2.00 4.39
C CYS A 208 20.88 -1.86 4.91
N ASP A 209 21.07 -1.86 6.22
CA ASP A 209 22.36 -1.70 6.89
C ASP A 209 23.18 -0.50 6.36
N GLY A 210 22.50 0.64 6.21
CA GLY A 210 23.09 1.86 5.65
C GLY A 210 23.30 1.85 4.12
N ALA A 211 23.28 0.70 3.46
CA ALA A 211 23.41 0.59 2.01
C ALA A 211 22.10 0.97 1.30
N ASN A 212 22.23 1.54 0.10
CA ASN A 212 21.09 1.88 -0.73
C ASN A 212 20.47 0.63 -1.36
N GLY A 213 19.16 0.57 -1.38
CA GLY A 213 18.38 -0.47 -2.02
C GLY A 213 16.99 0.06 -2.38
N TYR A 214 16.12 -0.84 -2.78
CA TYR A 214 14.76 -0.52 -3.23
C TYR A 214 13.75 -1.51 -2.68
N SER A 215 12.57 -1.00 -2.37
CA SER A 215 11.37 -1.79 -2.18
C SER A 215 10.53 -1.68 -3.45
N TRP A 216 10.16 -2.81 -4.00
CA TRP A 216 9.24 -2.96 -5.10
C TRP A 216 7.89 -3.41 -4.58
N GLY A 217 6.82 -2.93 -5.19
CA GLY A 217 5.46 -3.34 -4.88
C GLY A 217 4.73 -3.80 -6.13
N PHE A 218 4.02 -4.91 -6.01
CA PHE A 218 3.19 -5.48 -7.06
C PHE A 218 1.78 -5.67 -6.48
N PHE A 219 0.79 -5.02 -7.06
CA PHE A 219 -0.54 -4.90 -6.49
C PHE A 219 -1.59 -5.32 -7.51
N THR A 220 -2.53 -6.13 -7.06
CA THR A 220 -3.73 -6.51 -7.80
C THR A 220 -4.97 -6.09 -7.01
N THR A 221 -6.15 -6.53 -7.39
CA THR A 221 -7.38 -6.29 -6.66
C THR A 221 -7.41 -6.96 -5.28
N ASP A 222 -6.66 -8.04 -5.10
CA ASP A 222 -6.68 -8.91 -3.91
C ASP A 222 -5.30 -9.22 -3.32
N THR A 223 -4.22 -8.76 -3.95
CA THR A 223 -2.84 -9.11 -3.56
C THR A 223 -1.95 -7.88 -3.50
N SER A 224 -1.14 -7.81 -2.45
CA SER A 224 -0.06 -6.85 -2.27
C SER A 224 1.23 -7.63 -2.01
N LEU A 225 2.11 -7.68 -2.99
CA LEU A 225 3.41 -8.33 -2.88
C LEU A 225 4.51 -7.26 -2.82
N TYR A 226 5.33 -7.31 -1.78
CA TYR A 226 6.52 -6.47 -1.65
C TYR A 226 7.78 -7.31 -1.88
N ALA A 227 8.76 -6.73 -2.56
CA ALA A 227 10.08 -7.31 -2.74
C ALA A 227 11.16 -6.26 -2.43
N PHE A 228 12.13 -6.61 -1.58
CA PHE A 228 13.21 -5.71 -1.21
C PHE A 228 14.51 -6.20 -1.83
N ARG A 229 15.19 -5.34 -2.58
CA ARG A 229 16.42 -5.69 -3.30
C ARG A 229 17.43 -4.55 -3.22
N THR A 230 18.70 -4.85 -3.34
CA THR A 230 19.80 -3.87 -3.39
C THR A 230 19.85 -3.12 -4.72
N THR A 231 19.10 -3.56 -5.71
CA THR A 231 19.11 -3.01 -7.06
C THR A 231 17.73 -2.55 -7.52
N ARG A 232 17.72 -1.57 -8.44
CA ARG A 232 16.56 -1.14 -9.22
C ARG A 232 16.53 -1.79 -10.62
N ALA A 233 17.28 -2.86 -10.85
CA ALA A 233 17.36 -3.53 -12.14
C ALA A 233 16.02 -4.19 -12.55
N SER A 234 15.81 -4.32 -13.86
CA SER A 234 14.63 -4.97 -14.46
C SER A 234 14.45 -6.44 -14.06
N SER A 235 15.54 -7.09 -13.59
CA SER A 235 15.50 -8.47 -13.08
C SER A 235 14.51 -8.63 -11.92
N VAL A 236 14.36 -7.62 -11.06
CA VAL A 236 13.41 -7.66 -9.94
C VAL A 236 11.96 -7.67 -10.44
N ALA A 237 11.65 -6.82 -11.43
CA ALA A 237 10.32 -6.81 -12.04
C ALA A 237 10.05 -8.14 -12.76
N ARG A 238 11.04 -8.69 -13.50
CA ARG A 238 10.94 -10.00 -14.18
C ARG A 238 10.69 -11.14 -13.21
N GLU A 239 11.41 -11.18 -12.09
CA GLU A 239 11.25 -12.20 -11.04
C GLU A 239 9.81 -12.28 -10.53
N ASN A 240 9.18 -11.11 -10.29
CA ASN A 240 7.88 -11.05 -9.65
C ASN A 240 6.70 -11.03 -10.61
N LEU A 241 6.84 -10.42 -11.78
CA LEU A 241 5.81 -10.40 -12.82
C LEU A 241 5.81 -11.67 -13.69
N GLY A 242 6.95 -12.38 -13.76
CA GLY A 242 7.08 -13.54 -14.66
C GLY A 242 6.84 -13.16 -16.12
N THR A 243 6.26 -14.09 -16.88
CA THR A 243 5.71 -13.83 -18.22
C THR A 243 4.23 -13.46 -18.05
N PRO A 244 3.83 -12.20 -18.26
CA PRO A 244 2.43 -11.81 -18.12
C PRO A 244 1.53 -12.63 -19.07
N ARG A 245 0.31 -12.92 -18.66
CA ARG A 245 -0.72 -13.51 -19.51
C ARG A 245 -0.93 -12.64 -20.76
N SER A 246 -1.42 -13.23 -21.84
CA SER A 246 -1.64 -12.52 -23.12
C SER A 246 -2.61 -11.34 -23.01
N ASP A 247 -3.54 -11.39 -22.06
CA ASP A 247 -4.54 -10.36 -21.77
C ASP A 247 -4.13 -9.42 -20.62
N ALA A 248 -3.09 -9.76 -19.84
CA ALA A 248 -2.66 -8.98 -18.68
C ALA A 248 -2.18 -7.58 -19.04
N THR A 249 -2.42 -6.64 -18.14
CA THR A 249 -1.95 -5.26 -18.22
C THR A 249 -1.17 -4.88 -16.97
N VAL A 250 0.07 -4.44 -17.13
CA VAL A 250 0.91 -3.91 -16.05
C VAL A 250 0.88 -2.39 -16.11
N VAL A 251 0.31 -1.76 -15.10
CA VAL A 251 0.23 -0.30 -14.98
C VAL A 251 1.45 0.20 -14.21
N THR A 252 2.27 1.03 -14.84
CA THR A 252 3.52 1.52 -14.26
C THR A 252 3.73 3.01 -14.58
N ASP A 253 4.72 3.61 -13.94
CA ASP A 253 5.33 4.82 -14.48
C ASP A 253 6.15 4.50 -15.75
N ARG A 254 6.92 5.47 -16.26
CA ARG A 254 7.77 5.29 -17.44
C ARG A 254 9.20 4.81 -17.10
N TYR A 255 9.38 4.21 -15.93
CA TYR A 255 10.70 3.72 -15.57
C TYR A 255 11.19 2.62 -16.53
N GLY A 256 12.46 2.74 -16.98
CA GLY A 256 13.07 1.83 -17.95
C GLY A 256 13.20 0.38 -17.50
N GLY A 257 13.12 0.11 -16.19
CA GLY A 257 13.13 -1.24 -15.63
C GLY A 257 11.97 -2.12 -16.10
N TYR A 258 10.92 -1.53 -16.67
CA TYR A 258 9.77 -2.25 -17.25
C TYR A 258 9.78 -2.31 -18.79
N ASN A 259 10.82 -1.81 -19.47
CA ASN A 259 10.87 -1.77 -20.95
C ASN A 259 10.96 -3.14 -21.62
N TRP A 260 11.19 -4.20 -20.87
CA TRP A 260 11.15 -5.58 -21.35
C TRP A 260 9.70 -6.09 -21.56
N LEU A 261 8.71 -5.46 -20.93
CA LEU A 261 7.31 -5.76 -21.18
C LEU A 261 6.98 -5.33 -22.62
N THR A 262 6.30 -6.19 -23.34
CA THR A 262 5.78 -5.83 -24.66
C THR A 262 4.78 -4.68 -24.53
N ALA A 263 4.70 -3.85 -25.56
CA ALA A 263 3.86 -2.64 -25.49
C ALA A 263 2.37 -2.94 -25.24
N CYS A 264 1.87 -4.11 -25.67
CA CYS A 264 0.50 -4.55 -25.43
C CYS A 264 0.20 -4.93 -23.98
N HIS A 265 1.23 -5.17 -23.14
CA HIS A 265 1.09 -5.52 -21.73
C HIS A 265 1.34 -4.37 -20.77
N ARG A 266 1.59 -3.16 -21.27
CA ARG A 266 1.92 -2.03 -20.40
C ARG A 266 0.93 -0.88 -20.58
N GLN A 267 0.52 -0.28 -19.48
CA GLN A 267 -0.19 1.00 -19.45
C GLN A 267 0.64 2.02 -18.69
N PHE A 268 0.97 3.14 -19.31
CA PHE A 268 1.65 4.25 -18.65
C PHE A 268 0.69 5.02 -17.75
N CYS A 269 1.16 5.35 -16.55
CA CYS A 269 0.39 6.14 -15.60
C CYS A 269 0.14 7.57 -16.10
N PHE A 270 -1.11 7.90 -16.38
CA PHE A 270 -1.52 9.22 -16.86
C PHE A 270 -1.39 10.32 -15.81
N GLU A 271 -1.38 9.98 -14.51
CA GLU A 271 -1.10 10.98 -13.48
C GLU A 271 0.35 11.49 -13.59
N HIS A 272 1.31 10.63 -13.96
CA HIS A 272 2.69 11.03 -14.24
C HIS A 272 2.79 11.85 -15.53
N LEU A 273 2.16 11.40 -16.63
CA LEU A 273 2.14 12.14 -17.88
C LEU A 273 1.47 13.51 -17.71
N LYS A 274 0.38 13.61 -16.97
CA LYS A 274 -0.26 14.89 -16.66
C LYS A 274 0.65 15.84 -15.89
N ARG A 275 1.43 15.34 -14.93
CA ARG A 275 2.43 16.17 -14.23
C ARG A 275 3.49 16.69 -15.18
N ASP A 276 3.99 15.83 -16.08
CA ASP A 276 4.99 16.24 -17.07
C ASP A 276 4.44 17.28 -18.05
N ALA A 277 3.20 17.13 -18.51
CA ALA A 277 2.52 18.13 -19.34
C ALA A 277 2.40 19.47 -18.62
N LEU A 278 2.00 19.47 -17.33
CA LEU A 278 1.89 20.70 -16.53
C LEU A 278 3.26 21.33 -16.21
N ASP A 279 4.31 20.51 -16.11
CA ASP A 279 5.68 20.99 -15.90
C ASP A 279 6.19 21.79 -17.10
N ILE A 280 5.72 21.51 -18.33
CA ILE A 280 6.06 22.32 -19.52
C ILE A 280 5.64 23.78 -19.33
N ALA A 281 4.38 24.03 -18.95
CA ALA A 281 3.92 25.40 -18.71
C ALA A 281 4.66 26.08 -17.54
N ARG A 282 5.00 25.32 -16.50
CA ARG A 282 5.73 25.80 -15.33
C ARG A 282 7.17 26.22 -15.69
N ARG A 283 7.83 25.45 -16.55
CA ARG A 283 9.19 25.71 -17.01
C ARG A 283 9.27 26.84 -18.03
N PHE A 284 8.23 27.00 -18.85
CA PHE A 284 8.17 27.99 -19.92
C PHE A 284 6.96 28.92 -19.79
N PRO A 285 6.85 29.70 -18.69
CA PRO A 285 5.65 30.48 -18.37
C PRO A 285 5.40 31.62 -19.35
N LYS A 286 6.42 32.06 -20.08
CA LYS A 286 6.32 33.13 -21.08
C LYS A 286 5.88 32.62 -22.47
N SER A 287 5.85 31.32 -22.70
CA SER A 287 5.42 30.73 -23.97
C SER A 287 3.90 30.47 -23.97
N PRO A 288 3.13 31.20 -24.79
CA PRO A 288 1.69 30.92 -24.94
C PRO A 288 1.41 29.53 -25.53
N GLU A 289 2.30 29.03 -26.39
CA GLU A 289 2.22 27.69 -26.96
C GLU A 289 2.32 26.60 -25.87
N CYS A 290 3.33 26.72 -25.00
CA CYS A 290 3.51 25.77 -23.89
C CYS A 290 2.32 25.76 -22.92
N ARG A 291 1.75 26.92 -22.62
CA ARG A 291 0.57 27.01 -21.73
C ARG A 291 -0.64 26.32 -22.35
N ARG A 292 -1.00 26.66 -23.60
CA ARG A 292 -2.15 26.06 -24.29
C ARG A 292 -2.01 24.54 -24.41
N PHE A 293 -0.84 24.07 -24.84
CA PHE A 293 -0.56 22.63 -24.93
C PHE A 293 -0.70 21.94 -23.57
N SER A 294 -0.08 22.49 -22.51
CA SER A 294 -0.11 21.91 -21.16
C SER A 294 -1.53 21.81 -20.61
N GLU A 295 -2.35 22.85 -20.81
CA GLU A 295 -3.74 22.87 -20.38
C GLU A 295 -4.56 21.82 -21.15
N ARG A 296 -4.43 21.75 -22.46
CA ARG A 296 -5.15 20.79 -23.32
C ARG A 296 -4.75 19.36 -23.01
N ALA A 297 -3.45 19.06 -22.98
CA ALA A 297 -2.95 17.72 -22.66
C ALA A 297 -3.36 17.28 -21.24
N ALA A 298 -3.20 18.13 -20.24
CA ALA A 298 -3.60 17.81 -18.88
C ALA A 298 -5.12 17.63 -18.71
N ASP A 299 -5.93 18.32 -19.50
CA ASP A 299 -7.38 18.13 -19.50
C ASP A 299 -7.77 16.78 -20.11
N LEU A 300 -7.24 16.45 -21.28
CA LEU A 300 -7.47 15.15 -21.92
C LEU A 300 -7.11 13.99 -21.01
N LEU A 301 -5.91 14.03 -20.41
CA LEU A 301 -5.46 12.99 -19.48
C LEU A 301 -6.36 12.88 -18.23
N ARG A 302 -6.89 13.99 -17.71
CA ARG A 302 -7.87 14.00 -16.61
C ARG A 302 -9.21 13.36 -17.02
N ARG A 303 -9.68 13.63 -18.24
CA ARG A 303 -10.91 13.05 -18.78
C ARG A 303 -10.79 11.52 -18.86
N VAL A 304 -9.65 11.02 -19.39
CA VAL A 304 -9.40 9.56 -19.41
C VAL A 304 -9.43 8.95 -18.02
N MET A 305 -8.72 9.53 -17.05
CA MET A 305 -8.70 8.99 -15.69
C MET A 305 -10.07 8.99 -14.99
N ARG A 306 -11.00 9.82 -15.46
CA ARG A 306 -12.38 9.85 -14.95
C ARG A 306 -13.32 8.92 -15.70
N LEU A 307 -13.03 8.64 -16.98
CA LEU A 307 -13.93 7.91 -17.87
C LEU A 307 -14.42 6.58 -17.27
N ARG A 308 -13.54 5.77 -16.71
CA ARG A 308 -13.92 4.46 -16.12
C ARG A 308 -14.91 4.57 -14.95
N ARG A 309 -14.98 5.70 -14.27
CA ARG A 309 -15.93 5.96 -13.18
C ARG A 309 -17.25 6.54 -13.69
N GLU A 310 -17.18 7.29 -14.77
CA GLU A 310 -18.32 7.92 -15.42
C GLU A 310 -19.04 6.96 -16.37
N ALA A 311 -18.33 5.96 -16.90
CA ALA A 311 -18.83 4.92 -17.80
C ALA A 311 -18.24 3.56 -17.40
N PRO A 312 -18.73 2.92 -16.32
CA PRO A 312 -18.21 1.63 -15.85
C PRO A 312 -18.66 0.45 -16.74
N ASP A 313 -19.77 0.59 -17.47
CA ASP A 313 -20.26 -0.39 -18.42
C ASP A 313 -19.41 -0.42 -19.69
N PRO A 314 -18.95 -1.60 -20.16
CA PRO A 314 -18.11 -1.70 -21.35
C PRO A 314 -18.73 -1.13 -22.64
N ASP A 315 -20.03 -1.24 -22.81
CA ASP A 315 -20.72 -0.78 -24.03
C ASP A 315 -20.89 0.74 -24.02
N ASP A 316 -21.06 1.34 -22.86
CA ASP A 316 -21.02 2.81 -22.69
C ASP A 316 -19.58 3.35 -22.74
N TYR A 317 -18.60 2.60 -22.24
CA TYR A 317 -17.18 2.98 -22.19
C TYR A 317 -16.54 3.08 -23.56
N ARG A 318 -16.71 2.05 -24.39
CA ARG A 318 -15.98 1.90 -25.68
C ARG A 318 -16.15 3.08 -26.64
N PRO A 319 -17.37 3.58 -26.93
CA PRO A 319 -17.53 4.72 -27.82
C PRO A 319 -16.92 6.00 -27.27
N LYS A 320 -17.04 6.24 -25.95
CA LYS A 320 -16.44 7.39 -25.26
C LYS A 320 -14.90 7.31 -25.26
N ALA A 321 -14.37 6.12 -25.00
CA ALA A 321 -12.94 5.87 -25.05
C ALA A 321 -12.36 6.08 -26.44
N PHE A 322 -13.05 5.63 -27.48
CA PHE A 322 -12.65 5.84 -28.87
C PHE A 322 -12.57 7.34 -29.22
N LEU A 323 -13.59 8.11 -28.90
CA LEU A 323 -13.60 9.56 -29.15
C LEU A 323 -12.47 10.28 -28.39
N LEU A 324 -12.29 9.92 -27.13
CA LEU A 324 -11.27 10.54 -26.29
C LEU A 324 -9.84 10.16 -26.72
N ALA A 325 -9.65 8.93 -27.23
CA ALA A 325 -8.39 8.50 -27.81
C ALA A 325 -8.07 9.29 -29.09
N ALA A 326 -9.06 9.53 -29.95
CA ALA A 326 -8.88 10.36 -31.14
C ALA A 326 -8.49 11.81 -30.79
N GLU A 327 -9.13 12.41 -29.77
CA GLU A 327 -8.75 13.76 -29.30
C GLU A 327 -7.31 13.80 -28.74
N ILE A 328 -6.85 12.74 -28.08
CA ILE A 328 -5.46 12.63 -27.62
C ILE A 328 -4.52 12.50 -28.80
N GLU A 329 -4.81 11.64 -29.77
CA GLU A 329 -3.97 11.46 -30.95
C GLU A 329 -3.86 12.76 -31.75
N GLU A 330 -4.95 13.49 -31.92
CA GLU A 330 -4.94 14.81 -32.54
C GLU A 330 -4.03 15.80 -31.80
N CYS A 331 -4.17 15.88 -30.48
CA CYS A 331 -3.32 16.76 -29.66
C CYS A 331 -1.84 16.39 -29.73
N MET A 332 -1.52 15.08 -29.78
CA MET A 332 -0.14 14.58 -29.84
C MET A 332 0.46 14.63 -31.23
N ALA A 333 -0.36 14.68 -32.31
CA ALA A 333 0.08 14.85 -33.69
C ALA A 333 0.15 16.32 -34.13
N ALA A 334 -0.42 17.25 -33.38
CA ALA A 334 -0.43 18.67 -33.74
C ALA A 334 0.99 19.22 -33.88
N GLU A 335 1.19 20.10 -34.87
CA GLU A 335 2.48 20.74 -35.09
C GLU A 335 2.88 21.58 -33.89
N ALA A 336 4.08 21.35 -33.36
CA ALA A 336 4.64 22.08 -32.21
C ALA A 336 6.02 22.64 -32.58
N ARG A 337 6.21 23.91 -32.26
CA ARG A 337 7.50 24.60 -32.47
C ARG A 337 8.43 24.46 -31.28
N HIS A 338 7.85 24.34 -30.09
CA HIS A 338 8.64 24.29 -28.85
C HIS A 338 9.16 22.87 -28.56
N PRO A 339 10.51 22.69 -28.39
CA PRO A 339 11.11 21.36 -28.22
C PRO A 339 10.57 20.56 -27.01
N ALA A 340 10.14 21.23 -25.94
CA ALA A 340 9.57 20.55 -24.78
C ALA A 340 8.19 19.90 -25.11
N ILE A 341 7.42 20.50 -25.99
CA ILE A 341 6.14 19.93 -26.48
C ILE A 341 6.45 18.74 -27.37
N GLN A 342 7.37 18.88 -28.32
CA GLN A 342 7.80 17.80 -29.21
C GLN A 342 8.28 16.59 -28.43
N ALA A 343 9.14 16.80 -27.40
CA ALA A 343 9.61 15.73 -26.53
C ALA A 343 8.48 15.02 -25.74
N PHE A 344 7.41 15.74 -25.40
CA PHE A 344 6.24 15.12 -24.77
C PHE A 344 5.41 14.32 -25.78
N GLN A 345 5.21 14.86 -26.99
CA GLN A 345 4.52 14.19 -28.11
C GLN A 345 5.26 12.90 -28.54
N ASP A 346 6.61 12.92 -28.52
CA ASP A 346 7.44 11.75 -28.82
C ASP A 346 7.14 10.57 -27.90
N ILE A 347 6.80 10.81 -26.63
CA ILE A 347 6.39 9.74 -25.70
C ILE A 347 5.17 8.97 -26.26
N PHE A 348 4.19 9.68 -26.77
CA PHE A 348 3.00 9.06 -27.36
C PHE A 348 3.28 8.42 -28.70
N ARG A 349 4.19 8.98 -29.49
CA ARG A 349 4.60 8.43 -30.80
C ARG A 349 5.38 7.12 -30.63
N GLU A 350 6.35 7.12 -29.72
CA GLU A 350 7.23 5.96 -29.50
C GLU A 350 6.55 4.84 -28.70
N HIS A 351 5.63 5.21 -27.79
CA HIS A 351 5.00 4.27 -26.85
C HIS A 351 3.47 4.28 -26.96
N ARG A 352 2.94 4.44 -28.19
CA ARG A 352 1.50 4.56 -28.44
C ARG A 352 0.69 3.45 -27.78
N ALA A 353 1.11 2.20 -27.91
CA ALA A 353 0.39 1.07 -27.33
C ALA A 353 0.32 1.14 -25.80
N ALA A 354 1.40 1.54 -25.13
CA ALA A 354 1.44 1.71 -23.67
C ALA A 354 0.68 2.97 -23.19
N CYS A 355 0.54 3.98 -24.04
CA CYS A 355 -0.29 5.15 -23.74
C CYS A 355 -1.78 4.90 -23.97
N MET A 356 -2.16 3.94 -24.82
CA MET A 356 -3.55 3.70 -25.24
C MET A 356 -4.14 2.39 -24.75
N ARG A 357 -3.44 1.62 -23.89
CA ARG A 357 -3.94 0.32 -23.43
C ARG A 357 -5.27 0.42 -22.69
N TRP A 358 -5.52 1.52 -21.99
CA TRP A 358 -6.78 1.83 -21.27
C TRP A 358 -8.01 1.77 -22.18
N THR A 359 -7.87 1.95 -23.50
CA THR A 359 -9.01 1.90 -24.44
C THR A 359 -9.64 0.52 -24.57
N ALA A 360 -8.94 -0.54 -24.15
CA ALA A 360 -9.43 -1.91 -24.22
C ALA A 360 -10.65 -2.17 -23.30
N GLY A 361 -10.81 -1.38 -22.24
CA GLY A 361 -11.99 -1.48 -21.38
C GLY A 361 -11.86 -0.77 -20.03
N PRO A 362 -12.99 -0.60 -19.31
CA PRO A 362 -13.02 0.08 -18.02
C PRO A 362 -12.27 -0.64 -16.90
N HIS A 363 -11.95 -1.93 -17.06
CA HIS A 363 -11.16 -2.72 -16.14
C HIS A 363 -9.68 -2.28 -16.11
N ILE A 364 -9.17 -1.65 -17.20
CA ILE A 364 -7.79 -1.17 -17.28
C ILE A 364 -7.70 0.29 -16.82
N PRO A 365 -7.12 0.58 -15.65
CA PRO A 365 -6.95 1.96 -15.19
C PRO A 365 -5.83 2.68 -15.94
N ALA A 366 -6.08 3.94 -16.28
CA ALA A 366 -5.06 4.78 -16.89
C ALA A 366 -4.08 5.39 -15.86
N GLU A 367 -4.33 5.20 -14.57
CA GLU A 367 -3.52 5.71 -13.48
C GLU A 367 -2.97 4.60 -12.56
N ASN A 368 -1.81 4.81 -11.95
CA ASN A 368 -1.15 3.85 -11.06
C ASN A 368 -1.46 4.10 -9.57
N ASN A 369 -2.65 4.60 -9.26
CA ASN A 369 -3.04 4.96 -7.89
C ASN A 369 -3.04 3.77 -6.90
N ALA A 370 -3.26 2.55 -7.38
CA ALA A 370 -3.22 1.37 -6.52
C ALA A 370 -1.79 1.13 -6.01
N ALA A 371 -0.78 1.20 -6.89
CA ALA A 371 0.61 1.09 -6.47
C ALA A 371 1.05 2.28 -5.60
N GLU A 372 0.66 3.52 -5.95
CA GLU A 372 0.98 4.68 -5.11
C GLU A 372 0.43 4.53 -3.69
N ARG A 373 -0.81 4.04 -3.53
CA ARG A 373 -1.41 3.75 -2.22
C ARG A 373 -0.70 2.59 -1.52
N GLY A 374 -0.40 1.51 -2.24
CA GLY A 374 0.29 0.35 -1.69
C GLY A 374 1.72 0.63 -1.23
N MET A 375 2.44 1.53 -1.93
CA MET A 375 3.80 1.92 -1.57
C MET A 375 3.86 3.01 -0.47
N ARG A 376 2.78 3.77 -0.28
CA ARG A 376 2.74 4.84 0.74
C ARG A 376 3.09 4.37 2.16
N PRO A 377 2.62 3.21 2.65
CA PRO A 377 2.99 2.67 3.94
C PRO A 377 4.51 2.52 4.10
N LEU A 378 5.18 1.97 3.10
CA LEU A 378 6.63 1.80 3.13
C LEU A 378 7.37 3.14 3.13
N ALA A 379 6.90 4.11 2.35
CA ALA A 379 7.47 5.46 2.34
C ALA A 379 7.37 6.15 3.72
N VAL A 380 6.27 5.93 4.45
CA VAL A 380 6.09 6.43 5.82
C VAL A 380 7.04 5.73 6.79
N VAL A 381 7.06 4.39 6.79
CA VAL A 381 7.94 3.60 7.67
C VAL A 381 9.41 3.94 7.44
N ARG A 382 9.83 4.11 6.20
CA ARG A 382 11.21 4.53 5.87
C ARG A 382 11.59 5.84 6.54
N LYS A 383 10.70 6.83 6.58
CA LYS A 383 10.96 8.11 7.25
C LYS A 383 11.11 7.97 8.76
N ILE A 384 10.48 6.97 9.35
CA ILE A 384 10.50 6.73 10.81
C ILE A 384 11.70 5.84 11.18
N SER A 385 11.94 4.76 10.43
CA SER A 385 12.92 3.72 10.78
C SER A 385 14.28 3.87 10.08
N GLY A 386 14.38 4.71 9.04
CA GLY A 386 15.57 4.83 8.22
C GLY A 386 15.82 3.63 7.27
N GLY A 387 14.95 2.61 7.31
CA GLY A 387 15.08 1.36 6.55
C GLY A 387 15.16 0.13 7.46
N SER A 388 15.83 -0.91 6.98
CA SER A 388 16.12 -2.15 7.73
C SER A 388 17.59 -2.17 8.18
N GLN A 389 17.86 -2.77 9.36
CA GLN A 389 19.22 -2.83 9.93
C GLN A 389 19.96 -4.14 9.60
N SER A 390 19.31 -5.06 8.88
CA SER A 390 19.90 -6.34 8.45
C SER A 390 19.06 -6.98 7.35
N GLU A 391 19.65 -7.90 6.61
CA GLU A 391 18.96 -8.70 5.59
C GLU A 391 17.84 -9.54 6.20
N ALA A 392 18.04 -10.14 7.37
CA ALA A 392 17.00 -10.88 8.07
C ALA A 392 15.80 -9.99 8.44
N GLY A 393 16.06 -8.74 8.85
CA GLY A 393 14.99 -7.76 9.12
C GLY A 393 14.29 -7.29 7.83
N LEU A 394 15.03 -7.21 6.74
CA LEU A 394 14.49 -6.90 5.41
C LEU A 394 13.55 -8.01 4.92
N HIS A 395 14.02 -9.27 4.98
CA HIS A 395 13.22 -10.43 4.62
C HIS A 395 11.98 -10.60 5.53
N THR A 396 12.14 -10.39 6.84
CA THR A 396 11.01 -10.39 7.78
C THR A 396 9.94 -9.38 7.36
N ARG A 397 10.33 -8.20 6.90
CA ARG A 397 9.40 -7.19 6.41
C ARG A 397 8.76 -7.59 5.09
N GLU A 398 9.53 -8.14 4.16
CA GLU A 398 9.02 -8.63 2.87
C GLU A 398 7.87 -9.63 3.09
N VAL A 399 8.09 -10.63 3.94
CA VAL A 399 7.09 -11.66 4.24
C VAL A 399 5.88 -11.07 4.97
N LEU A 400 6.10 -10.46 6.13
CA LEU A 400 5.00 -10.05 7.01
C LEU A 400 4.18 -8.90 6.45
N ALA A 401 4.82 -7.93 5.75
CA ALA A 401 4.08 -6.85 5.10
C ALA A 401 3.23 -7.36 3.93
N SER A 402 3.76 -8.27 3.10
CA SER A 402 3.01 -8.87 1.99
C SER A 402 1.83 -9.70 2.49
N VAL A 403 2.03 -10.52 3.52
CA VAL A 403 0.97 -11.33 4.11
C VAL A 403 -0.14 -10.47 4.70
N TRP A 404 0.20 -9.50 5.56
CA TRP A 404 -0.81 -8.65 6.20
C TRP A 404 -1.55 -7.75 5.21
N ALA A 405 -0.83 -7.15 4.25
CA ALA A 405 -1.46 -6.31 3.25
C ALA A 405 -2.43 -7.11 2.37
N SER A 406 -2.05 -8.30 1.93
CA SER A 406 -2.92 -9.17 1.11
C SER A 406 -4.12 -9.71 1.88
N LEU A 407 -3.93 -10.17 3.12
CA LEU A 407 -5.05 -10.64 3.95
C LEU A 407 -6.08 -9.55 4.20
N ARG A 408 -5.62 -8.34 4.53
CA ARG A 408 -6.52 -7.20 4.75
C ARG A 408 -7.24 -6.76 3.48
N LEU A 409 -6.59 -6.86 2.35
CA LEU A 409 -7.18 -6.53 1.05
C LEU A 409 -8.28 -7.52 0.69
N ARG A 410 -8.08 -8.82 0.97
CA ARG A 410 -9.05 -9.89 0.69
C ARG A 410 -10.23 -9.93 1.67
N HIS A 411 -9.98 -9.70 2.94
CA HIS A 411 -10.92 -10.04 4.00
C HIS A 411 -11.29 -8.89 4.93
N GLY A 412 -10.68 -7.72 4.76
CA GLY A 412 -10.76 -6.63 5.73
C GLY A 412 -9.92 -6.88 6.99
N PRO A 413 -9.71 -5.85 7.83
CA PRO A 413 -8.75 -5.91 8.94
C PRO A 413 -9.12 -6.96 10.01
N ASP A 414 -10.39 -7.03 10.41
CA ASP A 414 -10.84 -7.90 11.52
C ASP A 414 -10.79 -9.38 11.12
N ARG A 415 -11.35 -9.72 9.97
CA ARG A 415 -11.33 -11.10 9.48
C ARG A 415 -9.93 -11.58 9.14
N ALA A 416 -9.07 -10.71 8.61
CA ALA A 416 -7.65 -11.01 8.38
C ALA A 416 -6.93 -11.42 9.68
N HIS A 417 -7.24 -10.74 10.78
CA HIS A 417 -6.67 -11.08 12.08
C HIS A 417 -7.12 -12.47 12.57
N VAL A 418 -8.40 -12.77 12.46
CA VAL A 418 -8.95 -14.08 12.84
C VAL A 418 -8.32 -15.20 12.03
N LEU A 419 -8.32 -15.08 10.69
CA LEU A 419 -7.72 -16.07 9.79
C LEU A 419 -6.23 -16.30 10.08
N PHE A 420 -5.50 -15.23 10.39
CA PHE A 420 -4.09 -15.35 10.72
C PHE A 420 -3.86 -16.17 12.00
N VAL A 421 -4.68 -15.95 13.04
CA VAL A 421 -4.62 -16.74 14.30
C VAL A 421 -5.01 -18.18 14.05
N GLU A 422 -6.12 -18.43 13.34
CA GLU A 422 -6.60 -19.77 12.96
C GLU A 422 -5.52 -20.57 12.22
N ALA A 423 -4.81 -19.95 11.27
CA ALA A 423 -3.73 -20.59 10.54
C ALA A 423 -2.52 -20.95 11.43
N LEU A 424 -2.17 -20.07 12.38
CA LEU A 424 -1.09 -20.37 13.35
C LEU A 424 -1.51 -21.47 14.33
N ASP A 425 -2.78 -21.51 14.73
CA ASP A 425 -3.31 -22.58 15.62
C ASP A 425 -3.30 -23.92 14.90
N ALA A 426 -3.76 -23.97 13.64
CA ALA A 426 -3.67 -25.17 12.83
C ALA A 426 -2.23 -25.68 12.66
N LEU A 427 -1.26 -24.77 12.48
CA LEU A 427 0.16 -25.14 12.41
C LEU A 427 0.71 -25.63 13.75
N ALA A 428 0.23 -25.08 14.88
CA ALA A 428 0.64 -25.51 16.22
C ALA A 428 0.14 -26.93 16.53
N GLU A 429 -1.06 -27.26 16.10
CA GLU A 429 -1.67 -28.59 16.23
C GLU A 429 -1.01 -29.59 15.29
N ASN A 430 -0.91 -29.23 14.02
CA ASN A 430 -0.29 -30.06 13.00
C ASN A 430 0.84 -29.32 12.27
N PRO A 431 2.12 -29.61 12.55
CA PRO A 431 3.27 -28.99 11.91
C PRO A 431 3.38 -29.18 10.39
N SER A 432 2.61 -30.11 9.82
CA SER A 432 2.54 -30.36 8.38
C SER A 432 1.47 -29.52 7.68
N SER A 433 0.72 -28.71 8.40
CA SER A 433 -0.29 -27.80 7.81
C SER A 433 0.37 -26.78 6.88
N SER A 434 -0.20 -26.62 5.69
CA SER A 434 0.28 -25.64 4.71
C SER A 434 -0.30 -24.26 5.04
N ILE A 435 0.51 -23.39 5.61
CA ILE A 435 0.10 -22.00 5.89
C ILE A 435 -0.30 -21.26 4.61
N PRO A 436 0.40 -21.38 3.48
CA PRO A 436 -0.03 -20.76 2.23
C PRO A 436 -1.45 -21.16 1.81
N ASP A 437 -1.81 -22.44 1.98
CA ASP A 437 -3.15 -22.92 1.59
C ASP A 437 -4.25 -22.44 2.57
N LEU A 438 -3.91 -22.27 3.85
CA LEU A 438 -4.81 -21.75 4.86
C LEU A 438 -5.07 -20.25 4.69
N LEU A 439 -4.04 -19.46 4.40
CA LEU A 439 -4.14 -18.00 4.29
C LEU A 439 -4.50 -17.52 2.87
N PHE A 440 -4.04 -18.25 1.87
CA PHE A 440 -4.16 -17.89 0.44
C PHE A 440 -4.49 -19.15 -0.38
N PRO A 441 -5.69 -19.73 -0.17
CA PRO A 441 -6.11 -20.88 -0.96
C PRO A 441 -6.06 -20.54 -2.46
N LEU A 442 -5.61 -21.50 -3.26
CA LEU A 442 -5.77 -21.41 -4.71
C LEU A 442 -7.26 -21.36 -4.97
N HIS A 443 -7.74 -20.34 -5.63
CA HIS A 443 -9.09 -20.37 -6.15
C HIS A 443 -9.14 -21.57 -7.11
N ALA A 444 -9.96 -22.59 -6.78
CA ALA A 444 -10.39 -23.52 -7.79
C ALA A 444 -11.02 -22.62 -8.87
N ASN A 445 -10.42 -22.60 -10.07
CA ASN A 445 -11.03 -21.92 -11.20
C ASN A 445 -12.48 -22.43 -11.31
N PRO A 446 -13.49 -21.51 -11.31
CA PRO A 446 -14.86 -21.92 -11.54
C PRO A 446 -15.01 -22.58 -12.91
#